data_5b01abc4f455de888cbdb2ad67a5bc0d
#
_entry.id   5b01abc4f455de888cbdb2ad67a5bc0d
#
_cell.length_a   1.000
_cell.length_b   1.000
_cell.length_c   1.000
_cell.angle_alpha   90.00
_cell.angle_beta   90.00
_cell.angle_gamma   90.00
#
_symmetry.space_group_name_H-M   'P 1'
#
loop_
_entity.id
_entity.type
_entity.pdbx_description
1 polymer ?
#
loop_
_entity_poly.entity_id
_entity_poly.type
_entity_poly.pdbx_seq_one_letter_code
_entity_poly.pdbx_strand_id
1 'polypeptide(L)'
;HLEDITRADFYGFVVPFVNELMKMSAQAKIPVRIRACDTMGYGVPYPEVALPRSVPGIIYGLQHYSDVPSEMLEWHGHNDFYKAVANASTAWLYGASAVNCSLLGIGERTGNIPLEAMVMEYASLRGSLDGMDTTVITEIAEYFKKEMGYKIPPMTPFVGKNFNVTKAGIHADGLLKDEEIYNIFDTEKILNRPASVSVGKTSGLAGIAYW
;
A
#
# COMPACT_ATOMS: atom_id res chain seq x y z
N HIS A 1 -7.99 -17.66 6.58
CA HIS A 1 -7.04 -17.14 5.60
C HIS A 1 -6.92 -18.14 4.46
N LEU A 2 -7.00 -17.66 3.23
CA LEU A 2 -6.80 -18.44 1.99
C LEU A 2 -5.36 -18.19 1.53
N GLU A 3 -4.44 -18.96 2.09
CA GLU A 3 -3.03 -18.84 1.74
C GLU A 3 -2.78 -19.21 0.28
N ASP A 4 -1.85 -18.47 -0.35
CA ASP A 4 -1.38 -18.71 -1.71
C ASP A 4 -2.49 -18.71 -2.79
N ILE A 5 -3.51 -17.89 -2.59
CA ILE A 5 -4.69 -17.83 -3.45
C ILE A 5 -4.34 -17.50 -4.92
N THR A 6 -3.23 -16.78 -5.15
CA THR A 6 -2.77 -16.39 -6.48
C THR A 6 -2.15 -17.52 -7.29
N ARG A 7 -2.03 -18.74 -6.71
CA ARG A 7 -1.60 -19.97 -7.37
C ARG A 7 -2.58 -21.14 -7.16
N ALA A 8 -3.64 -20.95 -6.39
CA ALA A 8 -4.61 -21.98 -6.08
C ALA A 8 -5.56 -22.28 -7.28
N ASP A 9 -6.12 -23.47 -7.32
CA ASP A 9 -7.25 -23.77 -8.21
C ASP A 9 -8.49 -23.01 -7.73
N PHE A 10 -8.75 -21.87 -8.35
CA PHE A 10 -9.79 -20.96 -7.91
C PHE A 10 -11.19 -21.58 -8.00
N TYR A 11 -11.53 -22.20 -9.11
CA TYR A 11 -12.86 -22.77 -9.34
C TYR A 11 -13.03 -24.17 -8.76
N GLY A 12 -11.99 -25.00 -8.84
CA GLY A 12 -12.06 -26.38 -8.38
C GLY A 12 -11.89 -26.55 -6.87
N PHE A 13 -11.23 -25.59 -6.20
CA PHE A 13 -10.96 -25.66 -4.77
C PHE A 13 -11.43 -24.43 -3.99
N VAL A 14 -10.99 -23.22 -4.35
CA VAL A 14 -11.24 -22.02 -3.53
C VAL A 14 -12.74 -21.74 -3.41
N VAL A 15 -13.45 -21.69 -4.52
CA VAL A 15 -14.90 -21.40 -4.54
C VAL A 15 -15.70 -22.45 -3.76
N PRO A 16 -15.57 -23.77 -4.00
CA PRO A 16 -16.28 -24.78 -3.21
C PRO A 16 -15.96 -24.74 -1.72
N PHE A 17 -14.69 -24.54 -1.35
CA PHE A 17 -14.26 -24.44 0.03
C PHE A 17 -14.88 -23.23 0.75
N VAL A 18 -14.85 -22.07 0.11
CA VAL A 18 -15.43 -20.85 0.68
C VAL A 18 -16.94 -20.96 0.79
N ASN A 19 -17.61 -21.56 -0.19
CA ASN A 19 -19.06 -21.82 -0.13
C ASN A 19 -19.43 -22.67 1.08
N GLU A 20 -18.67 -23.71 1.39
CA GLU A 20 -18.93 -24.53 2.58
C GLU A 20 -18.66 -23.73 3.87
N LEU A 21 -17.62 -22.91 3.94
CA LEU A 21 -17.37 -22.01 5.08
C LEU A 21 -18.52 -21.02 5.29
N MET A 22 -19.03 -20.40 4.24
CA MET A 22 -20.14 -19.45 4.32
C MET A 22 -21.43 -20.14 4.78
N LYS A 23 -21.70 -21.34 4.32
CA LYS A 23 -22.81 -22.18 4.78
C LYS A 23 -22.68 -22.53 6.26
N MET A 24 -21.51 -22.97 6.71
CA MET A 24 -21.23 -23.27 8.12
C MET A 24 -21.39 -22.00 8.99
N SER A 25 -20.91 -20.87 8.52
CA SER A 25 -21.06 -19.55 9.19
C SER A 25 -22.55 -19.22 9.40
N ALA A 26 -23.36 -19.38 8.38
CA ALA A 26 -24.81 -19.14 8.45
C ALA A 26 -25.52 -20.09 9.42
N GLN A 27 -25.19 -21.37 9.40
CA GLN A 27 -25.76 -22.39 10.29
C GLN A 27 -25.38 -22.15 11.75
N ALA A 28 -24.11 -21.82 12.01
CA ALA A 28 -23.61 -21.56 13.35
C ALA A 28 -23.98 -20.16 13.87
N LYS A 29 -24.44 -19.26 13.01
CA LYS A 29 -24.65 -17.83 13.28
C LYS A 29 -23.38 -17.14 13.81
N ILE A 30 -22.22 -17.58 13.32
CA ILE A 30 -20.91 -17.01 13.63
C ILE A 30 -20.36 -16.36 12.35
N PRO A 31 -20.15 -15.04 12.31
CA PRO A 31 -19.63 -14.38 11.11
C PRO A 31 -18.21 -14.86 10.82
N VAL A 32 -17.94 -15.14 9.54
CA VAL A 32 -16.62 -15.55 9.05
C VAL A 32 -16.10 -14.49 8.09
N ARG A 33 -14.93 -13.97 8.40
CA ARG A 33 -14.21 -13.06 7.51
C ARG A 33 -13.23 -13.85 6.66
N ILE A 34 -13.24 -13.60 5.36
CA ILE A 34 -12.35 -14.26 4.38
C ILE A 34 -11.21 -13.31 4.06
N ARG A 35 -9.98 -13.75 4.31
CA ARG A 35 -8.77 -13.05 3.91
C ARG A 35 -8.12 -13.78 2.75
N ALA A 36 -8.11 -13.14 1.58
CA ALA A 36 -7.41 -13.61 0.40
C ALA A 36 -5.92 -13.21 0.51
N CYS A 37 -5.02 -14.20 0.49
CA CYS A 37 -3.60 -14.00 0.74
C CYS A 37 -2.76 -14.22 -0.53
N ASP A 38 -2.18 -13.16 -1.06
CA ASP A 38 -1.14 -13.22 -2.09
C ASP A 38 0.21 -13.51 -1.41
N THR A 39 0.35 -14.75 -0.95
CA THR A 39 1.45 -15.19 -0.10
C THR A 39 2.81 -15.01 -0.76
N MET A 40 2.89 -15.17 -2.08
CA MET A 40 4.14 -15.05 -2.83
C MET A 40 4.28 -13.70 -3.57
N GLY A 41 3.38 -12.74 -3.34
CA GLY A 41 3.39 -11.45 -4.03
C GLY A 41 3.24 -11.58 -5.55
N TYR A 42 2.60 -12.66 -6.02
CA TYR A 42 2.55 -13.05 -7.43
C TYR A 42 1.31 -12.53 -8.16
N GLY A 43 0.32 -12.03 -7.43
CA GLY A 43 -0.87 -11.40 -7.96
C GLY A 43 -0.56 -10.19 -8.83
N VAL A 44 -1.52 -9.82 -9.67
CA VAL A 44 -1.43 -8.65 -10.54
C VAL A 44 -2.74 -7.84 -10.51
N PRO A 45 -2.66 -6.50 -10.61
CA PRO A 45 -3.83 -5.63 -10.51
C PRO A 45 -4.66 -5.54 -11.79
N TYR A 46 -4.41 -6.39 -12.79
CA TYR A 46 -5.01 -6.30 -14.12
C TYR A 46 -6.20 -7.24 -14.26
N PRO A 47 -7.40 -6.76 -14.63
CA PRO A 47 -8.61 -7.58 -14.76
C PRO A 47 -8.54 -8.59 -15.92
N GLU A 48 -7.77 -8.29 -16.98
CA GLU A 48 -7.64 -9.14 -18.17
C GLU A 48 -6.75 -10.37 -17.94
N VAL A 49 -6.06 -10.44 -16.83
CA VAL A 49 -5.22 -11.60 -16.50
C VAL A 49 -6.08 -12.72 -15.97
N ALA A 50 -5.81 -13.94 -16.44
CA ALA A 50 -6.53 -15.12 -16.00
C ALA A 50 -6.34 -15.40 -14.50
N LEU A 51 -7.40 -15.93 -13.86
CA LEU A 51 -7.30 -16.50 -12.53
C LEU A 51 -6.28 -17.67 -12.51
N PRO A 52 -5.59 -17.86 -11.41
CA PRO A 52 -5.76 -17.19 -10.11
C PRO A 52 -4.90 -15.94 -9.89
N ARG A 53 -4.22 -15.39 -10.93
CA ARG A 53 -3.31 -14.25 -10.76
C ARG A 53 -3.99 -12.89 -10.69
N SER A 54 -5.17 -12.73 -11.23
CA SER A 54 -5.92 -11.48 -11.26
C SER A 54 -6.49 -11.14 -9.87
N VAL A 55 -5.99 -10.09 -9.22
CA VAL A 55 -6.57 -9.57 -7.97
C VAL A 55 -8.02 -9.14 -8.17
N PRO A 56 -8.37 -8.37 -9.22
CA PRO A 56 -9.76 -8.08 -9.54
C PRO A 56 -10.62 -9.34 -9.67
N GLY A 57 -10.12 -10.34 -10.40
CA GLY A 57 -10.83 -11.59 -10.62
C GLY A 57 -11.06 -12.39 -9.33
N ILE A 58 -10.06 -12.43 -8.43
CA ILE A 58 -10.18 -13.07 -7.11
C ILE A 58 -11.27 -12.39 -6.28
N ILE A 59 -11.18 -11.06 -6.11
CA ILE A 59 -12.13 -10.31 -5.29
C ILE A 59 -13.55 -10.41 -5.84
N TYR A 60 -13.69 -10.23 -7.16
CA TYR A 60 -14.98 -10.43 -7.85
C TYR A 60 -15.53 -11.84 -7.66
N GLY A 61 -14.69 -12.84 -7.86
CA GLY A 61 -15.11 -14.25 -7.78
C GLY A 61 -15.54 -14.67 -6.37
N LEU A 62 -14.84 -14.22 -5.32
CA LEU A 62 -15.24 -14.50 -3.94
C LEU A 62 -16.59 -13.86 -3.58
N GLN A 63 -16.90 -12.68 -4.12
CA GLN A 63 -18.22 -12.06 -3.91
C GLN A 63 -19.33 -12.74 -4.71
N HIS A 64 -19.08 -13.11 -5.98
CA HIS A 64 -20.12 -13.53 -6.90
C HIS A 64 -20.31 -15.06 -7.00
N TYR A 65 -19.28 -15.84 -6.69
CA TYR A 65 -19.36 -17.31 -6.74
C TYR A 65 -19.37 -17.96 -5.35
N SER A 66 -19.04 -17.18 -4.31
CA SER A 66 -19.00 -17.68 -2.93
C SER A 66 -19.81 -16.81 -1.95
N ASP A 67 -20.58 -15.87 -2.46
CA ASP A 67 -21.47 -14.99 -1.68
C ASP A 67 -20.79 -14.34 -0.46
N VAL A 68 -19.46 -14.07 -0.54
CA VAL A 68 -18.75 -13.39 0.54
C VAL A 68 -19.15 -11.92 0.54
N PRO A 69 -19.78 -11.41 1.60
CA PRO A 69 -20.11 -9.99 1.68
C PRO A 69 -18.84 -9.13 1.64
N SER A 70 -18.90 -7.98 0.97
CA SER A 70 -17.76 -7.04 0.85
C SER A 70 -17.15 -6.70 2.22
N GLU A 71 -17.97 -6.45 3.23
CA GLU A 71 -17.55 -6.14 4.60
C GLU A 71 -16.83 -7.29 5.32
N MET A 72 -16.95 -8.50 4.80
CA MET A 72 -16.28 -9.70 5.31
C MET A 72 -15.08 -10.13 4.47
N LEU A 73 -14.69 -9.35 3.46
CA LEU A 73 -13.59 -9.66 2.57
C LEU A 73 -12.37 -8.79 2.85
N GLU A 74 -11.22 -9.42 3.02
CA GLU A 74 -9.93 -8.77 3.27
C GLU A 74 -8.87 -9.23 2.26
N TRP A 75 -7.90 -8.37 2.02
CA TRP A 75 -6.72 -8.67 1.22
C TRP A 75 -5.45 -8.64 2.08
N HIS A 76 -4.56 -9.60 1.86
CA HIS A 76 -3.20 -9.61 2.37
C HIS A 76 -2.24 -9.91 1.21
N GLY A 77 -1.04 -9.29 1.21
CA GLY A 77 -0.07 -9.53 0.16
C GLY A 77 1.36 -9.23 0.56
N HIS A 78 2.28 -9.83 -0.19
CA HIS A 78 3.71 -9.60 -0.10
C HIS A 78 4.24 -8.80 -1.30
N ASN A 79 5.47 -8.30 -1.21
CA ASN A 79 6.03 -7.35 -2.17
C ASN A 79 7.09 -7.96 -3.10
N ASP A 80 7.07 -9.27 -3.28
CA ASP A 80 8.10 -10.00 -4.05
C ASP A 80 8.24 -9.51 -5.49
N PHE A 81 7.18 -8.99 -6.09
CA PHE A 81 7.16 -8.43 -7.45
C PHE A 81 6.84 -6.93 -7.49
N TYR A 82 7.11 -6.20 -6.40
CA TYR A 82 6.86 -4.74 -6.30
C TYR A 82 5.41 -4.33 -6.56
N LYS A 83 4.43 -5.17 -6.25
CA LYS A 83 3.00 -4.91 -6.52
C LYS A 83 2.13 -4.88 -5.26
N ALA A 84 2.71 -5.00 -4.08
CA ALA A 84 1.93 -5.10 -2.84
C ALA A 84 0.90 -3.97 -2.69
N VAL A 85 1.32 -2.72 -2.88
CA VAL A 85 0.43 -1.54 -2.77
C VAL A 85 -0.61 -1.53 -3.89
N ALA A 86 -0.19 -1.71 -5.14
CA ALA A 86 -1.10 -1.70 -6.28
C ALA A 86 -2.17 -2.81 -6.19
N ASN A 87 -1.77 -4.00 -5.74
CA ASN A 87 -2.69 -5.12 -5.52
C ASN A 87 -3.68 -4.82 -4.38
N ALA A 88 -3.22 -4.21 -3.29
CA ALA A 88 -4.05 -3.82 -2.16
C ALA A 88 -5.09 -2.75 -2.54
N SER A 89 -4.66 -1.70 -3.24
CA SER A 89 -5.56 -0.66 -3.77
C SER A 89 -6.60 -1.25 -4.71
N THR A 90 -6.17 -2.16 -5.58
CA THR A 90 -7.07 -2.88 -6.50
C THR A 90 -8.08 -3.71 -5.73
N ALA A 91 -7.66 -4.44 -4.68
CA ALA A 91 -8.58 -5.20 -3.85
C ALA A 91 -9.66 -4.31 -3.22
N TRP A 92 -9.30 -3.12 -2.70
CA TRP A 92 -10.26 -2.13 -2.20
C TRP A 92 -11.25 -1.69 -3.28
N LEU A 93 -10.74 -1.29 -4.45
CA LEU A 93 -11.57 -0.80 -5.55
C LEU A 93 -12.55 -1.85 -6.08
N TYR A 94 -12.22 -3.13 -5.92
CA TYR A 94 -13.08 -4.24 -6.31
C TYR A 94 -13.94 -4.82 -5.17
N GLY A 95 -13.87 -4.24 -3.96
CA GLY A 95 -14.84 -4.51 -2.91
C GLY A 95 -14.30 -5.23 -1.67
N ALA A 96 -12.98 -5.39 -1.51
CA ALA A 96 -12.45 -5.79 -0.21
C ALA A 96 -12.62 -4.64 0.79
N SER A 97 -13.18 -4.90 1.97
CA SER A 97 -13.41 -3.88 2.99
C SER A 97 -12.13 -3.48 3.74
N ALA A 98 -11.13 -4.34 3.73
CA ALA A 98 -9.89 -4.12 4.46
C ALA A 98 -8.68 -4.69 3.73
N VAL A 99 -7.52 -4.09 4.01
CA VAL A 99 -6.21 -4.64 3.64
C VAL A 99 -5.37 -4.82 4.89
N ASN A 100 -4.64 -5.93 4.95
CA ASN A 100 -3.75 -6.24 6.06
C ASN A 100 -2.35 -5.72 5.75
N CYS A 101 -1.88 -4.77 6.56
CA CYS A 101 -0.62 -4.04 6.37
C CYS A 101 0.33 -4.26 7.54
N SER A 102 1.59 -3.86 7.36
CA SER A 102 2.57 -3.73 8.44
C SER A 102 3.24 -2.36 8.41
N LEU A 103 3.70 -1.88 9.57
CA LEU A 103 4.48 -0.65 9.65
C LEU A 103 5.76 -0.81 8.81
N LEU A 104 6.05 0.17 7.97
CA LEU A 104 7.22 0.21 7.08
C LEU A 104 7.29 -0.99 6.12
N GLY A 105 6.20 -1.70 5.91
CA GLY A 105 6.19 -2.91 5.10
C GLY A 105 7.03 -4.07 5.68
N ILE A 106 7.36 -4.02 6.96
CA ILE A 106 8.17 -5.07 7.60
C ILE A 106 7.44 -6.40 7.53
N GLY A 107 8.12 -7.43 7.04
CA GLY A 107 7.58 -8.78 6.87
C GLY A 107 8.61 -9.73 6.30
N GLU A 108 8.17 -10.92 5.97
CA GLU A 108 9.02 -11.96 5.41
C GLU A 108 9.51 -11.62 4.00
N ARG A 109 10.65 -12.15 3.61
CA ARG A 109 11.29 -12.00 2.29
C ARG A 109 11.46 -10.52 1.90
N THR A 110 10.59 -10.00 1.04
CA THR A 110 10.61 -8.63 0.51
C THR A 110 9.66 -7.69 1.25
N GLY A 111 9.00 -8.20 2.28
CA GLY A 111 8.06 -7.45 3.11
C GLY A 111 6.60 -7.57 2.67
N ASN A 112 5.75 -6.92 3.46
CA ASN A 112 4.32 -6.87 3.29
C ASN A 112 3.88 -5.54 2.65
N ILE A 113 2.57 -5.31 2.61
CA ILE A 113 1.98 -4.03 2.22
C ILE A 113 2.35 -2.98 3.28
N PRO A 114 3.05 -1.89 2.94
CA PRO A 114 3.38 -0.84 3.90
C PRO A 114 2.13 -0.07 4.34
N LEU A 115 1.91 0.07 5.64
CA LEU A 115 0.74 0.79 6.18
C LEU A 115 0.74 2.25 5.74
N GLU A 116 1.89 2.92 5.81
CA GLU A 116 2.04 4.32 5.38
C GLU A 116 1.66 4.52 3.91
N ALA A 117 2.00 3.57 3.04
CA ALA A 117 1.60 3.64 1.65
C ALA A 117 0.08 3.53 1.48
N MET A 118 -0.57 2.64 2.25
CA MET A 118 -2.03 2.46 2.16
C MET A 118 -2.81 3.62 2.78
N VAL A 119 -2.26 4.28 3.80
CA VAL A 119 -2.85 5.53 4.35
C VAL A 119 -2.82 6.63 3.29
N MET A 120 -1.69 6.80 2.59
CA MET A 120 -1.57 7.79 1.52
C MET A 120 -2.42 7.43 0.30
N GLU A 121 -2.51 6.15 -0.04
CA GLU A 121 -3.38 5.65 -1.09
C GLU A 121 -4.87 5.89 -0.76
N TYR A 122 -5.28 5.64 0.48
CA TYR A 122 -6.62 5.95 0.96
C TYR A 122 -6.92 7.45 0.81
N ALA A 123 -6.03 8.31 1.29
CA ALA A 123 -6.17 9.76 1.19
C ALA A 123 -6.30 10.22 -0.27
N SER A 124 -5.48 9.66 -1.17
CA SER A 124 -5.50 9.95 -2.59
C SER A 124 -6.82 9.54 -3.26
N LEU A 125 -7.30 8.33 -2.99
CA LEU A 125 -8.55 7.81 -3.56
C LEU A 125 -9.79 8.50 -2.97
N ARG A 126 -9.76 8.84 -1.69
CA ARG A 126 -10.87 9.44 -0.97
C ARG A 126 -10.93 10.96 -1.13
N GLY A 127 -9.80 11.61 -1.41
CA GLY A 127 -9.65 13.06 -1.40
C GLY A 127 -9.68 13.67 0.01
N SER A 128 -9.48 12.86 1.05
CA SER A 128 -9.55 13.26 2.45
C SER A 128 -8.75 12.31 3.34
N LEU A 129 -8.17 12.83 4.40
CA LEU A 129 -7.58 12.03 5.47
C LEU A 129 -8.62 11.51 6.49
N ASP A 130 -9.86 11.96 6.41
CA ASP A 130 -10.96 11.60 7.31
C ASP A 130 -10.58 11.69 8.81
N GLY A 131 -9.79 12.71 9.16
CA GLY A 131 -9.35 12.99 10.52
C GLY A 131 -8.11 12.21 10.98
N MET A 132 -7.48 11.43 10.11
CA MET A 132 -6.22 10.77 10.45
C MET A 132 -5.10 11.81 10.59
N ASP A 133 -4.32 11.70 11.67
CA ASP A 133 -3.06 12.42 11.82
C ASP A 133 -1.94 11.61 11.17
N THR A 134 -1.55 12.01 9.98
CA THR A 134 -0.51 11.32 9.21
C THR A 134 0.90 11.76 9.56
N THR A 135 1.08 12.81 10.38
CA THR A 135 2.41 13.23 10.86
C THR A 135 3.07 12.15 11.70
N VAL A 136 2.28 11.31 12.37
CA VAL A 136 2.75 10.14 13.15
C VAL A 136 3.51 9.11 12.30
N ILE A 137 3.36 9.10 10.97
CA ILE A 137 4.14 8.24 10.07
C ILE A 137 5.64 8.54 10.22
N THR A 138 5.99 9.83 10.29
CA THR A 138 7.38 10.25 10.50
C THR A 138 7.87 9.87 11.90
N GLU A 139 7.05 10.05 12.94
CA GLU A 139 7.40 9.67 14.30
C GLU A 139 7.63 8.15 14.43
N ILE A 140 6.77 7.33 13.82
CA ILE A 140 6.92 5.88 13.76
C ILE A 140 8.25 5.51 13.08
N ALA A 141 8.56 6.12 11.93
CA ALA A 141 9.81 5.85 11.22
C ALA A 141 11.04 6.20 12.08
N GLU A 142 11.02 7.33 12.79
CA GLU A 142 12.10 7.73 13.70
C GLU A 142 12.20 6.80 14.90
N TYR A 143 11.08 6.34 15.46
CA TYR A 143 11.07 5.35 16.54
C TYR A 143 11.75 4.04 16.11
N PHE A 144 11.38 3.50 14.95
CA PHE A 144 12.00 2.28 14.42
C PHE A 144 13.51 2.43 14.18
N LYS A 145 13.96 3.61 13.73
CA LYS A 145 15.40 3.90 13.57
C LYS A 145 16.12 3.94 14.92
N LYS A 146 15.59 4.69 15.88
CA LYS A 146 16.27 4.99 17.15
C LYS A 146 16.21 3.85 18.14
N GLU A 147 15.01 3.29 18.33
CA GLU A 147 14.76 2.32 19.39
C GLU A 147 14.96 0.86 18.91
N MET A 148 14.71 0.61 17.63
CA MET A 148 14.82 -0.74 17.07
C MET A 148 16.03 -0.93 16.15
N GLY A 149 16.80 0.12 15.88
CA GLY A 149 17.95 0.08 14.97
C GLY A 149 17.59 -0.27 13.52
N TYR A 150 16.32 -0.08 13.13
CA TYR A 150 15.86 -0.44 11.79
C TYR A 150 16.41 0.52 10.74
N LYS A 151 17.01 -0.04 9.69
CA LYS A 151 17.62 0.75 8.60
C LYS A 151 16.61 0.98 7.49
N ILE A 152 15.98 2.15 7.48
CA ILE A 152 15.08 2.56 6.38
C ILE A 152 15.95 2.99 5.18
N PRO A 153 15.76 2.38 3.98
CA PRO A 153 16.45 2.85 2.78
C PRO A 153 16.15 4.32 2.49
N PRO A 154 17.14 5.12 2.06
CA PRO A 154 16.98 6.57 1.94
C PRO A 154 15.85 7.04 1.02
N MET A 155 15.52 6.27 0.00
CA MET A 155 14.49 6.61 -1.00
C MET A 155 13.17 5.87 -0.77
N THR A 156 12.95 5.23 0.39
CA THR A 156 11.66 4.63 0.70
C THR A 156 10.58 5.71 0.68
N PRO A 157 9.48 5.52 -0.06
CA PRO A 157 8.40 6.50 -0.10
C PRO A 157 7.92 6.89 1.29
N PHE A 158 7.61 8.17 1.49
CA PHE A 158 7.08 8.80 2.71
C PHE A 158 8.02 8.80 3.92
N VAL A 159 8.83 7.77 4.14
CA VAL A 159 9.62 7.57 5.38
C VAL A 159 11.14 7.64 5.18
N GLY A 160 11.63 7.47 3.98
CA GLY A 160 13.06 7.56 3.67
C GLY A 160 13.57 9.00 3.81
N LYS A 161 14.83 9.16 4.19
CA LYS A 161 15.42 10.52 4.40
C LYS A 161 15.45 11.38 3.13
N ASN A 162 15.38 10.78 1.96
CA ASN A 162 15.47 11.45 0.65
C ASN A 162 14.16 11.41 -0.14
N PHE A 163 13.04 10.96 0.42
CA PHE A 163 11.83 10.74 -0.36
C PHE A 163 11.30 12.03 -1.03
N ASN A 164 11.50 13.20 -0.38
CA ASN A 164 11.08 14.53 -0.86
C ASN A 164 12.27 15.48 -1.10
N VAL A 165 13.44 14.92 -1.42
CA VAL A 165 14.67 15.69 -1.66
C VAL A 165 14.95 15.79 -3.15
N THR A 166 15.01 16.99 -3.70
CA THR A 166 15.44 17.23 -5.09
C THR A 166 16.92 17.59 -5.15
N LYS A 167 17.55 17.42 -6.32
CA LYS A 167 18.99 17.67 -6.54
C LYS A 167 19.27 18.53 -7.76
N ALA A 168 18.45 18.46 -8.80
CA ALA A 168 18.67 19.18 -10.03
C ALA A 168 18.31 20.65 -9.88
N GLY A 169 19.11 21.55 -10.46
CA GLY A 169 18.88 23.00 -10.37
C GLY A 169 17.52 23.44 -10.89
N ILE A 170 17.02 22.81 -11.95
CA ILE A 170 15.67 23.10 -12.49
C ILE A 170 14.54 22.73 -11.52
N HIS A 171 14.72 21.66 -10.75
CA HIS A 171 13.74 21.27 -9.72
C HIS A 171 13.77 22.24 -8.54
N ALA A 172 14.97 22.67 -8.11
CA ALA A 172 15.12 23.68 -7.07
C ALA A 172 14.52 25.03 -7.49
N ASP A 173 14.69 25.44 -8.75
CA ASP A 173 14.07 26.64 -9.30
C ASP A 173 12.53 26.54 -9.33
N GLY A 174 12.00 25.36 -9.61
CA GLY A 174 10.57 25.08 -9.53
C GLY A 174 10.03 25.25 -8.09
N LEU A 175 10.67 24.61 -7.11
CA LEU A 175 10.31 24.74 -5.69
C LEU A 175 10.38 26.16 -5.15
N LEU A 176 11.34 26.99 -5.62
CA LEU A 176 11.43 28.39 -5.25
C LEU A 176 10.25 29.24 -5.78
N LYS A 177 9.66 28.83 -6.89
CA LYS A 177 8.53 29.51 -7.52
C LYS A 177 7.19 29.05 -6.94
N ASP A 178 7.03 27.75 -6.84
CA ASP A 178 5.85 27.12 -6.27
C ASP A 178 6.20 25.66 -5.92
N GLU A 179 5.97 25.28 -4.67
CA GLU A 179 6.31 23.95 -4.18
C GLU A 179 5.51 22.86 -4.89
N GLU A 180 4.27 23.12 -5.30
CA GLU A 180 3.40 22.16 -6.00
C GLU A 180 3.94 21.74 -7.37
N ILE A 181 4.90 22.49 -7.95
CA ILE A 181 5.55 22.10 -9.21
C ILE A 181 6.26 20.75 -9.08
N TYR A 182 6.82 20.44 -7.90
CA TYR A 182 7.56 19.19 -7.65
C TYR A 182 7.10 18.40 -6.44
N ASN A 183 6.07 18.86 -5.72
CA ASN A 183 5.40 18.12 -4.67
C ASN A 183 3.90 18.03 -4.98
N ILE A 184 3.40 16.82 -5.16
CA ILE A 184 1.98 16.58 -5.45
C ILE A 184 1.06 16.85 -4.24
N PHE A 185 1.62 16.98 -3.05
CA PHE A 185 0.94 17.34 -1.81
C PHE A 185 1.92 18.05 -0.86
N ASP A 186 1.38 18.82 0.08
CA ASP A 186 2.14 19.50 1.13
C ASP A 186 2.74 18.48 2.11
N THR A 187 4.02 18.14 1.90
CA THR A 187 4.72 17.14 2.71
C THR A 187 5.02 17.61 4.13
N GLU A 188 5.11 18.91 4.36
CA GLU A 188 5.25 19.46 5.70
C GLU A 188 3.97 19.28 6.51
N LYS A 189 2.84 19.68 5.97
CA LYS A 189 1.54 19.55 6.61
C LYS A 189 1.13 18.09 6.84
N ILE A 190 1.34 17.23 5.86
CA ILE A 190 0.85 15.83 5.87
C ILE A 190 1.79 14.91 6.64
N LEU A 191 3.10 15.12 6.58
CA LEU A 191 4.10 14.21 7.16
C LEU A 191 5.05 14.89 8.15
N ASN A 192 4.89 16.18 8.42
CA ASN A 192 5.86 17.00 9.18
C ASN A 192 7.27 16.92 8.57
N ARG A 193 7.34 16.95 7.23
CA ARG A 193 8.58 16.81 6.47
C ARG A 193 8.60 17.81 5.31
N PRO A 194 9.13 19.03 5.53
CA PRO A 194 9.23 20.02 4.46
C PRO A 194 10.06 19.51 3.29
N ALA A 195 9.71 19.97 2.09
CA ALA A 195 10.52 19.71 0.90
C ALA A 195 11.94 20.24 1.11
N SER A 196 12.90 19.57 0.50
CA SER A 196 14.30 19.99 0.62
C SER A 196 15.07 19.83 -0.68
N VAL A 197 16.18 20.58 -0.79
CA VAL A 197 17.11 20.52 -1.91
C VAL A 197 18.48 20.11 -1.39
N SER A 198 19.06 19.07 -1.97
CA SER A 198 20.46 18.73 -1.66
C SER A 198 21.40 19.36 -2.67
N VAL A 199 22.42 20.03 -2.19
CA VAL A 199 23.47 20.65 -3.03
C VAL A 199 24.48 19.61 -3.47
N GLY A 200 24.80 19.59 -4.77
CA GLY A 200 25.76 18.69 -5.36
C GLY A 200 26.29 19.23 -6.69
N LYS A 201 27.01 18.42 -7.43
CA LYS A 201 27.65 18.81 -8.70
C LYS A 201 26.69 19.35 -9.77
N THR A 202 25.40 19.05 -9.67
CA THR A 202 24.35 19.38 -10.65
C THR A 202 23.35 20.44 -10.16
N SER A 203 23.59 21.05 -9.00
CA SER A 203 22.58 21.91 -8.36
C SER A 203 22.43 23.30 -8.99
N GLY A 204 23.43 23.83 -9.64
CA GLY A 204 23.38 25.18 -10.22
C GLY A 204 23.07 26.28 -9.20
N LEU A 205 22.82 27.51 -9.66
CA LEU A 205 22.53 28.67 -8.80
C LEU A 205 21.25 28.53 -8.00
N ALA A 206 20.18 27.97 -8.59
CA ALA A 206 18.90 27.79 -7.91
C ALA A 206 18.99 26.82 -6.72
N GLY A 207 19.77 25.75 -6.83
CA GLY A 207 20.00 24.84 -5.72
C GLY A 207 20.75 25.49 -4.54
N ILE A 208 21.69 26.40 -4.86
CA ILE A 208 22.43 27.16 -3.83
C ILE A 208 21.52 28.22 -3.19
N ALA A 209 20.66 28.85 -4.00
CA ALA A 209 19.75 29.90 -3.50
C ALA A 209 18.61 29.33 -2.59
N TYR A 210 18.23 28.09 -2.80
CA TYR A 210 17.25 27.40 -1.95
C TYR A 210 17.83 27.02 -0.58
N TRP A 211 19.12 26.77 -0.52
CA TRP A 211 19.86 26.34 0.67
C TRP A 211 20.21 27.52 1.58
#